data_4308abe2ac48fd1a70c82a9cece6c1ba
#
_entry.id   4308abe2ac48fd1a70c82a9cece6c1ba
#
_cell.length_a   1.000
_cell.length_b   1.000
_cell.length_c   1.000
_cell.angle_alpha   90.00
_cell.angle_beta   90.00
_cell.angle_gamma   90.00
#
_symmetry.space_group_name_H-M   'P 1'
#
loop_
_entity.id
_entity.type
_entity.pdbx_description
1 polymer ?
#
loop_
_entity_poly.entity_id
_entity_poly.type
_entity_poly.pdbx_seq_one_letter_code
_entity_poly.pdbx_strand_id
1 'polypeptide(L)'
;MKKSQVLAVAGATLLASGVLAACSNTSSNNAKLAKDYQYVYQTDPETLDYIVSNIDSTSFVTTNAVDGLLANDKYGNLVPSIAESWTVSKDGLTYTYKIRKDAKWVTAEGEEYAPVTAKDFVTGLKHAVDGKSKGLSIVSSSIKGLEAYIKGETSDFSTVGVKALDDQTLEYTLNQPETFWNDKTTSGVLMPVNEEFLTSKGEGFGAPTDANSILYNGPFVLKSVTPKSSIEMAKNDAYWDKENVKIENVKFTFWDGKDQDVIAKGFSDGQYSKARIFPTSSTYEKYAADFKDNIYFNEPGAGVATVSLNYGRTTYNHTAKTSDAQKTSTQKALLNKEFRQALNFAVDRNSYSAQTNGTDGAAVAIRN
;
A
#
# COMPACT_ATOMS: atom_id res chain seq x y z
N MET A 1 16.87 -41.87 63.12
CA MET A 1 17.84 -40.80 62.88
C MET A 1 18.02 -40.62 61.36
N LYS A 2 18.05 -39.39 60.94
CA LYS A 2 18.30 -38.77 59.63
C LYS A 2 17.07 -38.54 58.76
N LYS A 3 16.67 -37.26 58.80
CA LYS A 3 15.75 -36.56 57.92
C LYS A 3 16.41 -36.38 56.57
N SER A 4 15.72 -36.67 55.47
CA SER A 4 16.06 -36.19 54.14
C SER A 4 15.02 -35.17 53.70
N GLN A 5 15.50 -33.98 53.40
CA GLN A 5 14.71 -32.87 52.89
C GLN A 5 14.37 -33.11 51.43
N VAL A 6 13.10 -32.97 51.12
CA VAL A 6 12.61 -32.91 49.74
C VAL A 6 12.52 -31.44 49.37
N LEU A 7 13.34 -30.98 48.42
CA LEU A 7 13.25 -29.66 47.82
C LEU A 7 12.04 -29.68 46.85
N ALA A 8 11.03 -28.89 47.14
CA ALA A 8 9.96 -28.59 46.23
C ALA A 8 10.42 -27.42 45.32
N VAL A 9 10.62 -27.75 44.03
CA VAL A 9 10.79 -26.70 43.01
C VAL A 9 9.38 -26.18 42.62
N ALA A 10 9.05 -24.99 43.08
CA ALA A 10 7.85 -24.31 42.63
C ALA A 10 8.11 -23.70 41.25
N GLY A 11 7.61 -24.35 40.21
CA GLY A 11 7.53 -23.76 38.88
C GLY A 11 6.43 -22.71 38.86
N ALA A 12 6.84 -21.44 38.73
CA ALA A 12 5.90 -20.35 38.48
C ALA A 12 5.41 -20.41 37.03
N THR A 13 4.25 -20.99 36.82
CA THR A 13 3.46 -20.82 35.60
C THR A 13 2.79 -19.44 35.65
N LEU A 14 3.37 -18.48 34.97
CA LEU A 14 2.71 -17.21 34.65
C LEU A 14 1.58 -17.51 33.64
N LEU A 15 0.38 -17.65 34.17
CA LEU A 15 -0.86 -17.55 33.41
C LEU A 15 -1.03 -16.10 33.00
N ALA A 16 -0.77 -15.81 31.73
CA ALA A 16 -1.23 -14.60 31.08
C ALA A 16 -2.77 -14.67 30.98
N SER A 17 -3.46 -14.18 32.01
CA SER A 17 -4.89 -13.91 31.96
C SER A 17 -5.13 -12.73 31.05
N GLY A 18 -5.29 -13.01 29.76
CA GLY A 18 -5.77 -12.07 28.77
C GLY A 18 -7.20 -11.61 29.13
N VAL A 19 -7.36 -10.33 29.13
CA VAL A 19 -8.59 -9.61 29.42
C VAL A 19 -9.67 -9.99 28.41
N LEU A 20 -10.54 -10.93 28.77
CA LEU A 20 -11.87 -11.08 28.21
C LEU A 20 -12.79 -10.06 28.90
N ALA A 21 -12.84 -8.85 28.39
CA ALA A 21 -13.79 -7.84 28.81
C ALA A 21 -14.23 -7.00 27.60
N ALA A 22 -15.00 -7.63 26.72
CA ALA A 22 -15.82 -6.89 25.78
C ALA A 22 -17.00 -7.74 25.34
N CYS A 23 -17.99 -7.90 26.21
CA CYS A 23 -19.41 -8.15 25.87
C CYS A 23 -20.21 -8.30 27.15
N SER A 24 -20.58 -7.24 27.84
CA SER A 24 -21.86 -7.14 28.53
C SER A 24 -22.23 -5.68 28.81
N ASN A 25 -23.22 -5.27 28.12
CA ASN A 25 -24.27 -4.29 28.41
C ASN A 25 -24.00 -3.04 29.27
N THR A 26 -24.44 -1.97 28.67
CA THR A 26 -25.01 -0.72 29.20
C THR A 26 -24.06 0.42 29.56
N SER A 27 -24.13 1.44 28.68
CA SER A 27 -24.08 2.88 28.98
C SER A 27 -22.93 3.40 29.83
N SER A 28 -21.84 3.72 29.18
CA SER A 28 -21.16 5.01 29.30
C SER A 28 -20.13 5.17 28.18
N ASN A 29 -20.15 6.31 27.51
CA ASN A 29 -19.36 6.71 26.34
C ASN A 29 -17.86 6.86 26.63
N ASN A 30 -17.16 5.79 26.98
CA ASN A 30 -15.70 5.76 27.06
C ASN A 30 -15.19 4.35 26.68
N ALA A 31 -15.54 3.86 25.48
CA ALA A 31 -14.82 2.72 24.92
C ALA A 31 -13.36 3.14 24.76
N LYS A 32 -12.46 2.53 25.55
CA LYS A 32 -11.01 2.75 25.42
C LYS A 32 -10.62 2.30 24.01
N LEU A 33 -10.13 3.24 23.19
CA LEU A 33 -9.69 2.92 21.84
C LEU A 33 -8.58 1.87 21.89
N ALA A 34 -8.63 0.91 20.99
CA ALA A 34 -7.54 -0.06 20.85
C ALA A 34 -6.26 0.67 20.45
N LYS A 35 -5.14 0.31 21.08
CA LYS A 35 -3.83 0.87 20.78
C LYS A 35 -3.05 0.03 19.78
N ASP A 36 -3.40 -1.24 19.67
CA ASP A 36 -2.73 -2.20 18.81
C ASP A 36 -3.65 -2.56 17.64
N TYR A 37 -3.07 -2.58 16.44
CA TYR A 37 -3.71 -3.08 15.24
C TYR A 37 -2.98 -4.33 14.75
N GLN A 38 -3.72 -5.44 14.63
CA GLN A 38 -3.17 -6.72 14.19
C GLN A 38 -4.00 -7.27 13.02
N TYR A 39 -3.30 -7.71 11.98
CA TYR A 39 -3.93 -8.34 10.83
C TYR A 39 -2.95 -9.29 10.11
N VAL A 40 -3.32 -9.76 8.93
CA VAL A 40 -2.50 -10.64 8.11
C VAL A 40 -1.98 -9.96 6.86
N TYR A 41 -0.88 -10.49 6.30
CA TYR A 41 -0.38 -10.18 4.97
C TYR A 41 0.02 -11.47 4.24
N GLN A 42 0.07 -11.46 2.90
CA GLN A 42 0.27 -12.66 2.09
C GLN A 42 1.57 -12.68 1.28
N THR A 43 2.14 -11.51 1.02
CA THR A 43 3.33 -11.39 0.17
C THR A 43 4.31 -10.43 0.82
N ASP A 44 5.54 -10.90 1.00
CA ASP A 44 6.62 -10.04 1.50
C ASP A 44 6.87 -8.88 0.52
N PRO A 45 7.25 -7.69 1.00
CA PRO A 45 7.64 -6.59 0.13
C PRO A 45 8.86 -7.00 -0.71
N GLU A 46 8.85 -6.70 -2.01
CA GLU A 46 10.01 -6.91 -2.88
C GLU A 46 11.12 -5.89 -2.59
N THR A 47 10.72 -4.71 -2.18
CA THR A 47 11.57 -3.58 -1.81
C THR A 47 10.78 -2.66 -0.88
N LEU A 48 11.49 -1.85 -0.11
CA LEU A 48 10.93 -0.70 0.60
C LEU A 48 11.11 0.61 -0.18
N ASP A 49 11.74 0.58 -1.36
CA ASP A 49 11.82 1.73 -2.26
C ASP A 49 10.44 2.01 -2.88
N TYR A 50 9.69 2.85 -2.19
CA TYR A 50 8.32 3.26 -2.53
C TYR A 50 8.24 4.14 -3.79
N ILE A 51 9.39 4.65 -4.26
CA ILE A 51 9.48 5.45 -5.48
C ILE A 51 9.52 4.57 -6.73
N VAL A 52 10.33 3.51 -6.70
CA VAL A 52 10.53 2.66 -7.89
C VAL A 52 9.49 1.56 -8.00
N SER A 53 8.91 1.12 -6.89
CA SER A 53 7.90 0.06 -6.86
C SER A 53 6.48 0.63 -6.85
N ASN A 54 5.59 0.01 -7.63
CA ASN A 54 4.14 0.23 -7.57
C ASN A 54 3.37 -1.05 -7.23
N ILE A 55 4.04 -2.00 -6.57
CA ILE A 55 3.49 -3.31 -6.21
C ILE A 55 2.81 -3.21 -4.85
N ASP A 56 1.64 -3.83 -4.72
CA ASP A 56 0.82 -3.78 -3.51
C ASP A 56 1.57 -4.21 -2.25
N SER A 57 2.46 -5.20 -2.32
CA SER A 57 3.21 -5.66 -1.14
C SER A 57 4.19 -4.61 -0.59
N THR A 58 4.78 -3.76 -1.47
CA THR A 58 5.57 -2.61 -1.05
C THR A 58 4.67 -1.50 -0.51
N SER A 59 3.64 -1.12 -1.27
CA SER A 59 2.71 -0.05 -0.89
C SER A 59 2.00 -0.34 0.43
N PHE A 60 1.67 -1.60 0.70
CA PHE A 60 1.04 -2.05 1.94
C PHE A 60 1.82 -1.62 3.20
N VAL A 61 3.15 -1.60 3.12
CA VAL A 61 4.02 -1.13 4.21
C VAL A 61 4.24 0.37 4.13
N THR A 62 4.62 0.86 2.95
CA THR A 62 5.19 2.21 2.80
C THR A 62 4.17 3.34 2.84
N THR A 63 2.89 3.10 2.48
CA THR A 63 1.81 4.10 2.59
C THR A 63 1.48 4.51 4.02
N ASN A 64 1.88 3.71 5.01
CA ASN A 64 1.74 4.09 6.43
C ASN A 64 3.03 4.68 7.00
N ALA A 65 4.11 4.68 6.22
CA ALA A 65 5.46 5.04 6.65
C ALA A 65 5.94 6.37 6.05
N VAL A 66 5.44 6.72 4.84
CA VAL A 66 5.85 7.91 4.10
C VAL A 66 4.62 8.63 3.57
N ASP A 67 4.50 9.90 3.91
CA ASP A 67 3.47 10.81 3.42
C ASP A 67 3.95 11.59 2.20
N GLY A 68 3.00 11.85 1.28
CA GLY A 68 3.17 12.71 0.12
C GLY A 68 2.61 14.12 0.32
N LEU A 69 2.46 14.86 -0.78
CA LEU A 69 1.90 16.23 -0.74
C LEU A 69 0.49 16.25 -0.18
N LEU A 70 -0.36 15.35 -0.67
CA LEU A 70 -1.76 15.23 -0.29
C LEU A 70 -2.06 13.79 0.13
N ALA A 71 -3.12 13.61 0.90
CA ALA A 71 -3.63 12.31 1.30
C ALA A 71 -5.12 12.20 0.94
N ASN A 72 -5.67 11.00 1.05
CA ASN A 72 -7.10 10.77 0.93
C ASN A 72 -7.70 10.55 2.32
N ASP A 73 -8.83 11.21 2.61
CA ASP A 73 -9.61 10.90 3.80
C ASP A 73 -10.36 9.55 3.65
N LYS A 74 -11.08 9.15 4.67
CA LYS A 74 -11.87 7.90 4.68
C LYS A 74 -12.99 7.85 3.63
N TYR A 75 -13.31 8.96 2.99
CA TYR A 75 -14.31 9.08 1.93
C TYR A 75 -13.68 9.18 0.55
N GLY A 76 -12.34 9.20 0.46
CA GLY A 76 -11.60 9.38 -0.78
C GLY A 76 -11.42 10.83 -1.20
N ASN A 77 -11.77 11.81 -0.36
CA ASN A 77 -11.51 13.21 -0.68
C ASN A 77 -10.04 13.55 -0.44
N LEU A 78 -9.48 14.37 -1.32
CA LEU A 78 -8.13 14.90 -1.14
C LEU A 78 -8.07 15.89 0.02
N VAL A 79 -7.11 15.66 0.91
CA VAL A 79 -6.83 16.52 2.07
C VAL A 79 -5.35 16.89 2.11
N PRO A 80 -4.99 18.04 2.73
CA PRO A 80 -3.61 18.41 2.99
C PRO A 80 -2.86 17.33 3.79
N SER A 81 -1.58 17.09 3.40
CA SER A 81 -0.65 16.25 4.15
C SER A 81 0.68 17.01 4.32
N ILE A 82 1.77 16.61 3.66
CA ILE A 82 3.04 17.38 3.70
C ILE A 82 2.86 18.77 3.08
N ALA A 83 2.00 18.92 2.08
CA ALA A 83 1.55 20.26 1.65
C ALA A 83 0.38 20.74 2.53
N GLU A 84 0.56 21.85 3.24
CA GLU A 84 -0.51 22.48 4.04
C GLU A 84 -1.55 23.20 3.17
N SER A 85 -1.15 23.62 1.97
CA SER A 85 -2.01 24.28 0.99
C SER A 85 -1.39 24.26 -0.41
N TRP A 86 -2.19 24.56 -1.43
CA TRP A 86 -1.71 24.70 -2.80
C TRP A 86 -2.52 25.75 -3.57
N THR A 87 -1.93 26.23 -4.66
CA THR A 87 -2.57 27.12 -5.63
C THR A 87 -2.38 26.59 -7.04
N VAL A 88 -3.29 26.94 -7.93
CA VAL A 88 -3.25 26.59 -9.34
C VAL A 88 -3.28 27.87 -10.18
N SER A 89 -2.41 27.99 -11.17
CA SER A 89 -2.41 29.12 -12.09
C SER A 89 -3.70 29.18 -12.91
N LYS A 90 -4.02 30.37 -13.45
CA LYS A 90 -5.27 30.56 -14.21
C LYS A 90 -5.39 29.70 -15.45
N ASP A 91 -4.27 29.34 -16.05
CA ASP A 91 -4.21 28.44 -17.22
C ASP A 91 -4.23 26.95 -16.84
N GLY A 92 -4.23 26.64 -15.53
CA GLY A 92 -4.25 25.25 -15.03
C GLY A 92 -2.96 24.48 -15.23
N LEU A 93 -1.85 25.16 -15.59
CA LEU A 93 -0.57 24.49 -15.91
C LEU A 93 0.39 24.46 -14.75
N THR A 94 0.31 25.39 -13.80
CA THR A 94 1.27 25.50 -12.70
C THR A 94 0.56 25.26 -11.38
N TYR A 95 1.08 24.29 -10.62
CA TYR A 95 0.63 23.95 -9.28
C TYR A 95 1.74 24.29 -8.29
N THR A 96 1.45 25.16 -7.32
CA THR A 96 2.39 25.57 -6.29
C THR A 96 1.91 25.07 -4.94
N TYR A 97 2.71 24.25 -4.28
CA TYR A 97 2.42 23.63 -2.97
C TYR A 97 3.24 24.30 -1.88
N LYS A 98 2.59 24.54 -0.76
CA LYS A 98 3.24 25.05 0.45
C LYS A 98 3.56 23.87 1.38
N ILE A 99 4.84 23.54 1.52
CA ILE A 99 5.34 22.48 2.39
C ILE A 99 5.31 22.95 3.84
N ARG A 100 4.79 22.11 4.72
CA ARG A 100 4.70 22.40 6.15
C ARG A 100 6.08 22.36 6.82
N LYS A 101 6.27 23.20 7.84
CA LYS A 101 7.55 23.34 8.54
C LYS A 101 7.77 22.28 9.61
N ASP A 102 6.71 21.64 10.08
CA ASP A 102 6.69 20.67 11.16
C ASP A 102 6.81 19.21 10.69
N ALA A 103 6.85 18.97 9.37
CA ALA A 103 7.14 17.66 8.82
C ALA A 103 8.62 17.33 8.93
N LYS A 104 8.93 16.13 9.42
CA LYS A 104 10.30 15.69 9.68
C LYS A 104 10.54 14.30 9.12
N TRP A 105 11.73 14.09 8.62
CA TRP A 105 12.27 12.76 8.43
C TRP A 105 12.78 12.21 9.75
N VAL A 106 12.47 10.95 10.01
CA VAL A 106 12.97 10.20 11.17
C VAL A 106 13.58 8.86 10.75
N THR A 107 14.45 8.32 11.57
CA THR A 107 15.02 6.97 11.42
C THR A 107 14.05 5.90 11.88
N ALA A 108 14.37 4.61 11.68
CA ALA A 108 13.59 3.48 12.20
C ALA A 108 13.52 3.47 13.74
N GLU A 109 14.48 4.08 14.41
CA GLU A 109 14.51 4.27 15.89
C GLU A 109 13.55 5.37 16.33
N GLY A 110 13.10 6.25 15.39
CA GLY A 110 12.25 7.41 15.68
C GLY A 110 13.03 8.68 15.97
N GLU A 111 14.33 8.69 15.71
CA GLU A 111 15.19 9.88 15.86
C GLU A 111 14.98 10.85 14.71
N GLU A 112 14.88 12.14 15.01
CA GLU A 112 14.79 13.18 13.98
C GLU A 112 16.07 13.21 13.14
N TYR A 113 15.92 13.14 11.80
CA TYR A 113 17.03 13.16 10.85
C TYR A 113 17.17 14.53 10.17
N ALA A 114 16.08 15.03 9.58
CA ALA A 114 16.05 16.29 8.86
C ALA A 114 14.60 16.81 8.72
N PRO A 115 14.37 18.11 8.43
CA PRO A 115 13.06 18.58 7.97
C PRO A 115 12.73 18.00 6.60
N VAL A 116 11.44 17.78 6.32
CA VAL A 116 10.97 17.51 4.96
C VAL A 116 10.87 18.83 4.20
N THR A 117 11.45 18.88 3.01
CA THR A 117 11.53 20.09 2.19
C THR A 117 10.98 19.89 0.78
N ALA A 118 10.73 20.96 0.06
CA ALA A 118 10.35 20.93 -1.36
C ALA A 118 11.42 20.22 -2.22
N LYS A 119 12.69 20.28 -1.85
CA LYS A 119 13.80 19.62 -2.55
C LYS A 119 13.64 18.09 -2.52
N ASP A 120 13.09 17.53 -1.45
CA ASP A 120 12.91 16.07 -1.33
C ASP A 120 11.96 15.52 -2.40
N PHE A 121 10.96 16.30 -2.83
CA PHE A 121 10.06 15.94 -3.93
C PHE A 121 10.75 15.99 -5.29
N VAL A 122 11.65 16.95 -5.50
CA VAL A 122 12.49 17.02 -6.71
C VAL A 122 13.42 15.81 -6.77
N THR A 123 14.05 15.48 -5.65
CA THR A 123 14.90 14.29 -5.50
C THR A 123 14.13 13.01 -5.75
N GLY A 124 12.91 12.88 -5.18
CA GLY A 124 12.03 11.73 -5.38
C GLY A 124 11.70 11.49 -6.85
N LEU A 125 11.29 12.53 -7.58
CA LEU A 125 10.98 12.39 -9.01
C LEU A 125 12.24 12.04 -9.83
N LYS A 126 13.40 12.64 -9.51
CA LYS A 126 14.65 12.27 -10.16
C LYS A 126 15.02 10.81 -9.90
N HIS A 127 14.92 10.36 -8.65
CA HIS A 127 15.13 8.96 -8.27
C HIS A 127 14.17 8.01 -8.99
N ALA A 128 12.91 8.42 -9.18
CA ALA A 128 11.93 7.64 -9.97
C ALA A 128 12.42 7.37 -11.40
N VAL A 129 13.03 8.38 -12.06
CA VAL A 129 13.54 8.21 -13.42
C VAL A 129 14.81 7.37 -13.41
N ASP A 130 15.77 7.68 -12.55
CA ASP A 130 17.05 6.98 -12.46
C ASP A 130 16.86 5.48 -12.11
N GLY A 131 15.93 5.19 -11.19
CA GLY A 131 15.52 3.85 -10.79
C GLY A 131 14.53 3.17 -11.74
N LYS A 132 14.13 3.81 -12.83
CA LYS A 132 13.15 3.29 -13.81
C LYS A 132 11.84 2.84 -13.14
N SER A 133 11.29 3.71 -12.30
CA SER A 133 10.07 3.44 -11.54
C SER A 133 8.95 2.87 -12.42
N LYS A 134 8.29 1.84 -11.93
CA LYS A 134 7.10 1.25 -12.56
C LYS A 134 5.91 2.24 -12.57
N GLY A 135 5.93 3.28 -11.72
CA GLY A 135 4.92 4.33 -11.62
C GLY A 135 5.09 5.49 -12.62
N LEU A 136 6.19 5.58 -13.37
CA LEU A 136 6.46 6.71 -14.27
C LEU A 136 5.37 6.96 -15.31
N SER A 137 4.67 5.92 -15.77
CA SER A 137 3.57 6.07 -16.73
C SER A 137 2.40 6.92 -16.20
N ILE A 138 2.28 7.10 -14.88
CA ILE A 138 1.23 7.92 -14.25
C ILE A 138 1.48 9.41 -14.53
N VAL A 139 2.76 9.83 -14.62
CA VAL A 139 3.16 11.24 -14.61
C VAL A 139 4.01 11.68 -15.82
N SER A 140 4.55 10.74 -16.59
CA SER A 140 5.52 11.04 -17.66
C SER A 140 4.98 11.99 -18.73
N SER A 141 3.71 11.84 -19.13
CA SER A 141 3.05 12.72 -20.11
C SER A 141 2.51 14.01 -19.47
N SER A 142 2.36 14.07 -18.15
CA SER A 142 1.78 15.20 -17.45
C SER A 142 2.79 16.29 -17.15
N ILE A 143 3.94 15.93 -16.59
CA ILE A 143 4.95 16.89 -16.15
C ILE A 143 5.76 17.39 -17.36
N LYS A 144 5.85 18.70 -17.51
CA LYS A 144 6.62 19.34 -18.59
C LYS A 144 8.07 18.81 -18.62
N GLY A 145 8.52 18.41 -19.81
CA GLY A 145 9.92 17.98 -20.06
C GLY A 145 10.28 16.60 -19.50
N LEU A 146 9.42 15.98 -18.68
CA LEU A 146 9.73 14.69 -18.04
C LEU A 146 9.90 13.55 -19.06
N GLU A 147 9.04 13.50 -20.08
CA GLU A 147 9.13 12.46 -21.12
C GLU A 147 10.43 12.57 -21.93
N ALA A 148 10.86 13.79 -22.28
CA ALA A 148 12.12 14.04 -22.98
C ALA A 148 13.33 13.59 -22.13
N TYR A 149 13.30 13.87 -20.82
CA TYR A 149 14.33 13.43 -19.89
C TYR A 149 14.37 11.89 -19.77
N ILE A 150 13.21 11.23 -19.63
CA ILE A 150 13.11 9.75 -19.57
C ILE A 150 13.67 9.10 -20.85
N LYS A 151 13.43 9.70 -22.00
CA LYS A 151 13.93 9.20 -23.30
C LYS A 151 15.41 9.49 -23.55
N GLY A 152 16.06 10.28 -22.69
CA GLY A 152 17.46 10.69 -22.86
C GLY A 152 17.67 11.75 -23.96
N GLU A 153 16.59 12.46 -24.35
CA GLU A 153 16.67 13.61 -25.28
C GLU A 153 17.37 14.82 -24.63
N THR A 154 17.38 14.87 -23.31
CA THR A 154 18.15 15.79 -22.47
C THR A 154 18.66 15.05 -21.24
N SER A 155 19.85 15.45 -20.75
CA SER A 155 20.42 15.00 -19.47
C SER A 155 20.25 16.03 -18.35
N ASP A 156 19.69 17.19 -18.66
CA ASP A 156 19.50 18.28 -17.72
C ASP A 156 18.12 18.17 -17.04
N PHE A 157 18.10 17.66 -15.80
CA PHE A 157 16.87 17.51 -15.01
C PHE A 157 16.21 18.87 -14.67
N SER A 158 16.95 19.98 -14.73
CA SER A 158 16.39 21.32 -14.49
C SER A 158 15.35 21.74 -15.54
N THR A 159 15.31 21.05 -16.69
CA THR A 159 14.29 21.23 -17.75
C THR A 159 12.97 20.57 -17.44
N VAL A 160 12.93 19.69 -16.44
CA VAL A 160 11.71 19.02 -15.97
C VAL A 160 10.88 19.99 -15.13
N GLY A 161 9.57 19.97 -15.33
CA GLY A 161 8.62 20.86 -14.67
C GLY A 161 8.36 20.52 -13.19
N VAL A 162 9.42 20.33 -12.41
CA VAL A 162 9.39 20.20 -10.95
C VAL A 162 10.49 21.08 -10.36
N LYS A 163 10.15 21.97 -9.42
CA LYS A 163 11.12 22.91 -8.83
C LYS A 163 10.84 23.15 -7.35
N ALA A 164 11.87 23.09 -6.53
CA ALA A 164 11.88 23.71 -5.21
C ALA A 164 12.26 25.18 -5.37
N LEU A 165 11.33 26.08 -5.14
CA LEU A 165 11.58 27.54 -5.21
C LEU A 165 12.29 28.02 -3.94
N ASP A 166 11.97 27.40 -2.82
CA ASP A 166 12.61 27.47 -1.52
C ASP A 166 12.32 26.16 -0.75
N ASP A 167 12.75 26.03 0.50
CA ASP A 167 12.56 24.82 1.30
C ASP A 167 11.07 24.45 1.49
N GLN A 168 10.17 25.41 1.48
CA GLN A 168 8.73 25.23 1.71
C GLN A 168 7.86 25.46 0.48
N THR A 169 8.43 25.74 -0.68
CA THR A 169 7.64 26.04 -1.89
C THR A 169 8.03 25.12 -3.04
N LEU A 170 7.16 24.17 -3.35
CA LEU A 170 7.31 23.24 -4.47
C LEU A 170 6.40 23.67 -5.62
N GLU A 171 6.93 23.67 -6.84
CA GLU A 171 6.18 23.96 -8.04
C GLU A 171 6.23 22.81 -9.03
N TYR A 172 5.06 22.41 -9.56
CA TYR A 172 4.94 21.55 -10.73
C TYR A 172 4.39 22.35 -11.91
N THR A 173 5.00 22.17 -13.09
CA THR A 173 4.51 22.69 -14.36
C THR A 173 4.10 21.53 -15.24
N LEU A 174 2.88 21.55 -15.76
CA LEU A 174 2.29 20.51 -16.59
C LEU A 174 2.38 20.85 -18.07
N ASN A 175 2.30 19.83 -18.94
CA ASN A 175 2.20 19.98 -20.38
C ASN A 175 0.83 20.50 -20.84
N GLN A 176 -0.22 20.15 -20.09
CA GLN A 176 -1.60 20.56 -20.33
C GLN A 176 -2.38 20.62 -19.01
N PRO A 177 -3.50 21.36 -18.93
CA PRO A 177 -4.31 21.41 -17.73
C PRO A 177 -4.89 20.02 -17.40
N GLU A 178 -4.72 19.57 -16.15
CA GLU A 178 -5.26 18.31 -15.65
C GLU A 178 -6.03 18.55 -14.37
N THR A 179 -7.36 18.43 -14.39
CA THR A 179 -8.21 18.66 -13.21
C THR A 179 -7.98 17.62 -12.09
N PHE A 180 -7.44 16.48 -12.44
CA PHE A 180 -7.12 15.36 -11.53
C PHE A 180 -5.61 15.28 -11.19
N TRP A 181 -4.83 16.33 -11.45
CA TRP A 181 -3.40 16.34 -11.15
C TRP A 181 -3.13 16.09 -9.65
N ASN A 182 -3.92 16.70 -8.77
CA ASN A 182 -3.74 16.51 -7.33
C ASN A 182 -3.95 15.06 -6.88
N ASP A 183 -4.80 14.30 -7.54
CA ASP A 183 -4.95 12.86 -7.26
C ASP A 183 -3.66 12.09 -7.56
N LYS A 184 -2.91 12.49 -8.61
CA LYS A 184 -1.63 11.88 -8.94
C LYS A 184 -0.57 12.11 -7.87
N THR A 185 -0.65 13.23 -7.12
CA THR A 185 0.32 13.54 -6.06
C THR A 185 0.25 12.62 -4.85
N THR A 186 -0.77 11.76 -4.75
CA THR A 186 -0.86 10.72 -3.75
C THR A 186 -0.14 9.42 -4.16
N SER A 187 0.40 9.35 -5.39
CA SER A 187 1.08 8.17 -5.91
C SER A 187 2.53 8.09 -5.44
N GLY A 188 3.03 6.87 -5.18
CA GLY A 188 4.40 6.62 -4.72
C GLY A 188 5.48 7.28 -5.57
N VAL A 189 5.30 7.36 -6.89
CA VAL A 189 6.26 7.98 -7.83
C VAL A 189 6.49 9.49 -7.60
N LEU A 190 5.60 10.16 -6.86
CA LEU A 190 5.70 11.59 -6.50
C LEU A 190 5.95 11.81 -4.99
N MET A 191 6.26 10.77 -4.23
CA MET A 191 6.62 10.90 -2.82
C MET A 191 7.99 11.55 -2.64
N PRO A 192 8.26 12.19 -1.50
CA PRO A 192 9.55 12.83 -1.22
C PRO A 192 10.62 11.79 -0.89
N VAL A 193 11.88 12.10 -1.17
CA VAL A 193 13.07 11.33 -0.76
C VAL A 193 14.17 12.30 -0.33
N ASN A 194 14.74 12.08 0.86
CA ASN A 194 15.88 12.87 1.31
C ASN A 194 17.15 12.51 0.53
N GLU A 195 17.77 13.50 -0.13
CA GLU A 195 18.90 13.31 -1.03
C GLU A 195 20.15 12.79 -0.32
N GLU A 196 20.47 13.33 0.85
CA GLU A 196 21.63 12.93 1.64
C GLU A 196 21.50 11.47 2.06
N PHE A 197 20.34 11.08 2.57
CA PHE A 197 20.07 9.71 2.97
C PHE A 197 20.10 8.74 1.78
N LEU A 198 19.44 9.08 0.66
CA LEU A 198 19.45 8.29 -0.57
C LEU A 198 20.90 8.04 -1.04
N THR A 199 21.72 9.10 -1.06
CA THR A 199 23.12 9.03 -1.46
C THR A 199 23.93 8.16 -0.49
N SER A 200 23.69 8.29 0.81
CA SER A 200 24.39 7.52 1.84
C SER A 200 24.09 6.01 1.78
N LYS A 201 22.88 5.65 1.35
CA LYS A 201 22.46 4.24 1.21
C LYS A 201 22.86 3.63 -0.13
N GLY A 202 22.94 4.43 -1.19
CA GLY A 202 23.24 3.94 -2.53
C GLY A 202 22.33 2.77 -2.93
N GLU A 203 22.92 1.65 -3.36
CA GLU A 203 22.16 0.43 -3.72
C GLU A 203 21.41 -0.23 -2.55
N GLY A 204 21.73 0.13 -1.32
CA GLY A 204 21.04 -0.35 -0.12
C GLY A 204 19.73 0.40 0.20
N PHE A 205 19.42 1.49 -0.53
CA PHE A 205 18.16 2.19 -0.34
C PHE A 205 16.97 1.29 -0.68
N GLY A 206 16.01 1.22 0.24
CA GLY A 206 14.81 0.40 0.06
C GLY A 206 15.03 -1.12 0.17
N ALA A 207 16.12 -1.59 0.81
CA ALA A 207 16.31 -3.02 1.06
C ALA A 207 15.12 -3.61 1.83
N PRO A 208 14.49 -4.72 1.35
CA PRO A 208 13.13 -5.12 1.75
C PRO A 208 12.99 -5.59 3.20
N THR A 209 14.10 -5.98 3.85
CA THR A 209 14.10 -6.49 5.24
C THR A 209 14.84 -5.60 6.22
N ASP A 210 15.36 -4.47 5.74
CA ASP A 210 16.10 -3.52 6.57
C ASP A 210 15.27 -2.26 6.82
N ALA A 211 14.72 -2.13 8.03
CA ALA A 211 13.97 -0.94 8.44
C ALA A 211 14.80 0.35 8.34
N ASN A 212 16.13 0.26 8.40
CA ASN A 212 17.04 1.39 8.28
C ASN A 212 17.40 1.72 6.82
N SER A 213 16.79 1.06 5.84
CA SER A 213 17.04 1.32 4.42
C SER A 213 16.28 2.51 3.85
N ILE A 214 15.30 3.03 4.57
CA ILE A 214 14.52 4.25 4.23
C ILE A 214 14.40 5.16 5.46
N LEU A 215 14.01 6.42 5.22
CA LEU A 215 13.52 7.33 6.26
C LEU A 215 12.00 7.36 6.27
N TYR A 216 11.45 7.86 7.37
CA TYR A 216 10.03 7.90 7.67
C TYR A 216 9.58 9.34 7.90
N ASN A 217 8.43 9.72 7.36
CA ASN A 217 7.79 11.00 7.64
C ASN A 217 6.27 10.86 7.83
N GLY A 218 5.77 9.62 7.75
CA GLY A 218 4.37 9.26 7.94
C GLY A 218 4.04 8.89 9.38
N PRO A 219 2.79 8.42 9.62
CA PRO A 219 2.27 8.14 10.96
C PRO A 219 2.96 6.97 11.70
N PHE A 220 3.65 6.08 10.98
CA PHE A 220 4.33 4.92 11.55
C PHE A 220 5.76 4.78 11.06
N VAL A 221 6.61 4.22 11.90
CA VAL A 221 7.97 3.76 11.56
C VAL A 221 7.99 2.24 11.54
N LEU A 222 8.64 1.66 10.54
CA LEU A 222 8.87 0.23 10.44
C LEU A 222 9.89 -0.20 11.49
N LYS A 223 9.59 -1.24 12.25
CA LYS A 223 10.48 -1.82 13.24
C LYS A 223 11.16 -3.08 12.74
N SER A 224 10.42 -3.93 12.03
CA SER A 224 10.97 -5.15 11.46
C SER A 224 10.16 -5.67 10.28
N VAL A 225 10.85 -6.32 9.37
CA VAL A 225 10.29 -7.22 8.36
C VAL A 225 10.97 -8.57 8.49
N THR A 226 10.26 -9.56 8.99
CA THR A 226 10.71 -10.95 9.04
C THR A 226 9.98 -11.73 7.95
N PRO A 227 10.65 -12.08 6.85
CA PRO A 227 9.99 -12.72 5.70
C PRO A 227 9.21 -13.97 6.09
N LYS A 228 8.00 -14.11 5.54
CA LYS A 228 7.07 -15.21 5.83
C LYS A 228 6.72 -15.38 7.32
N SER A 229 6.84 -14.32 8.10
CA SER A 229 6.56 -14.32 9.53
C SER A 229 5.78 -13.09 9.96
N SER A 230 6.42 -11.90 10.02
CA SER A 230 5.75 -10.69 10.50
C SER A 230 6.35 -9.41 9.92
N ILE A 231 5.50 -8.37 9.89
CA ILE A 231 5.90 -6.98 9.68
C ILE A 231 5.39 -6.20 10.89
N GLU A 232 6.28 -5.46 11.55
CA GLU A 232 5.94 -4.70 12.75
C GLU A 232 6.27 -3.22 12.56
N MET A 233 5.33 -2.36 12.96
CA MET A 233 5.47 -0.91 12.90
C MET A 233 5.06 -0.32 14.24
N ALA A 234 5.65 0.83 14.59
CA ALA A 234 5.29 1.61 15.76
C ALA A 234 4.90 3.03 15.37
N LYS A 235 4.08 3.68 16.17
CA LYS A 235 3.70 5.09 16.00
C LYS A 235 4.96 5.97 15.90
N ASN A 236 4.93 6.91 14.99
CA ASN A 236 5.93 7.96 14.85
C ASN A 236 5.59 9.14 15.77
N ASP A 237 6.31 9.28 16.86
CA ASP A 237 6.08 10.36 17.83
C ASP A 237 6.51 11.74 17.32
N ALA A 238 7.29 11.80 16.24
CA ALA A 238 7.67 13.03 15.57
C ALA A 238 6.73 13.40 14.39
N TYR A 239 5.70 12.57 14.12
CA TYR A 239 4.74 12.84 13.06
C TYR A 239 3.97 14.13 13.30
N TRP A 240 3.81 14.94 12.28
CA TRP A 240 3.17 16.26 12.38
C TRP A 240 1.72 16.18 12.89
N ASP A 241 0.98 15.12 12.54
CA ASP A 241 -0.41 14.90 12.96
C ASP A 241 -0.56 13.78 13.99
N LYS A 242 0.46 13.58 14.84
CA LYS A 242 0.53 12.49 15.82
C LYS A 242 -0.66 12.43 16.78
N GLU A 243 -1.30 13.57 17.06
CA GLU A 243 -2.46 13.64 17.96
C GLU A 243 -3.68 12.90 17.37
N ASN A 244 -3.75 12.76 16.06
CA ASN A 244 -4.80 12.01 15.37
C ASN A 244 -4.46 10.52 15.17
N VAL A 245 -3.21 10.12 15.37
CA VAL A 245 -2.78 8.71 15.32
C VAL A 245 -3.09 8.05 16.64
N LYS A 246 -4.12 7.20 16.69
CA LYS A 246 -4.60 6.53 17.91
C LYS A 246 -4.00 5.15 18.13
N ILE A 247 -3.57 4.49 17.06
CA ILE A 247 -2.86 3.21 17.11
C ILE A 247 -1.40 3.45 17.48
N GLU A 248 -0.88 2.68 18.43
CA GLU A 248 0.52 2.77 18.85
C GLU A 248 1.38 1.72 18.15
N ASN A 249 0.84 0.50 17.97
CA ASN A 249 1.55 -0.61 17.35
C ASN A 249 0.74 -1.24 16.22
N VAL A 250 1.42 -1.60 15.15
CA VAL A 250 0.83 -2.33 14.02
C VAL A 250 1.64 -3.62 13.83
N LYS A 251 0.94 -4.75 13.77
CA LYS A 251 1.55 -6.04 13.48
C LYS A 251 0.78 -6.76 12.40
N PHE A 252 1.48 -7.13 11.34
CA PHE A 252 0.96 -8.01 10.32
C PHE A 252 1.63 -9.38 10.43
N THR A 253 0.84 -10.44 10.50
CA THR A 253 1.31 -11.83 10.55
C THR A 253 1.18 -12.45 9.17
N PHE A 254 2.18 -13.19 8.73
CA PHE A 254 2.13 -13.87 7.43
C PHE A 254 1.04 -14.94 7.41
N TRP A 255 0.25 -14.93 6.33
CA TRP A 255 -0.78 -15.92 6.04
C TRP A 255 -0.66 -16.38 4.59
N ASP A 256 -0.57 -17.68 4.37
CA ASP A 256 -0.32 -18.26 3.04
C ASP A 256 -1.55 -18.32 2.12
N GLY A 257 -2.70 -17.84 2.60
CA GLY A 257 -3.94 -17.74 1.81
C GLY A 257 -4.75 -19.03 1.71
N LYS A 258 -4.29 -20.17 2.27
CA LYS A 258 -4.94 -21.46 2.06
C LYS A 258 -6.20 -21.67 2.87
N ASP A 259 -6.17 -21.31 4.15
CA ASP A 259 -7.32 -21.45 5.04
C ASP A 259 -7.91 -20.07 5.34
N GLN A 260 -9.03 -19.76 4.67
CA GLN A 260 -9.72 -18.48 4.81
C GLN A 260 -10.40 -18.30 6.17
N ASP A 261 -10.73 -19.40 6.84
CA ASP A 261 -11.42 -19.37 8.14
C ASP A 261 -10.49 -18.98 9.28
N VAL A 262 -9.17 -19.10 9.10
CA VAL A 262 -8.16 -18.66 10.08
C VAL A 262 -8.32 -17.16 10.42
N ILE A 263 -8.67 -16.33 9.45
CA ILE A 263 -8.82 -14.89 9.68
C ILE A 263 -10.06 -14.61 10.53
N ALA A 264 -11.19 -15.21 10.17
CA ALA A 264 -12.44 -15.06 10.92
C ALA A 264 -12.32 -15.62 12.34
N LYS A 265 -11.67 -16.78 12.47
CA LYS A 265 -11.38 -17.40 13.78
C LYS A 265 -10.45 -16.50 14.61
N GLY A 266 -9.36 -16.01 14.03
CA GLY A 266 -8.40 -15.13 14.72
C GLY A 266 -9.05 -13.83 15.19
N PHE A 267 -10.00 -13.27 14.43
CA PHE A 267 -10.80 -12.14 14.89
C PHE A 267 -11.70 -12.53 16.07
N SER A 268 -12.40 -13.67 15.98
CA SER A 268 -13.23 -14.17 17.06
C SER A 268 -12.46 -14.41 18.35
N ASP A 269 -11.21 -14.88 18.22
CA ASP A 269 -10.32 -15.14 19.35
C ASP A 269 -9.57 -13.87 19.84
N GLY A 270 -9.83 -12.69 19.23
CA GLY A 270 -9.18 -11.42 19.59
C GLY A 270 -7.74 -11.29 19.12
N GLN A 271 -7.27 -12.15 18.21
CA GLN A 271 -5.91 -12.09 17.64
C GLN A 271 -5.79 -11.05 16.54
N TYR A 272 -6.87 -10.77 15.82
CA TYR A 272 -6.89 -9.80 14.71
C TYR A 272 -7.90 -8.68 14.97
N SER A 273 -7.56 -7.49 14.56
CA SER A 273 -8.39 -6.29 14.73
C SER A 273 -9.55 -6.21 13.74
N LYS A 274 -9.47 -6.98 12.66
CA LYS A 274 -10.53 -7.14 11.66
C LYS A 274 -10.49 -8.54 11.05
N ALA A 275 -11.56 -8.92 10.36
CA ALA A 275 -11.58 -10.10 9.52
C ALA A 275 -12.25 -9.80 8.19
N ARG A 276 -11.87 -10.54 7.17
CA ARG A 276 -12.67 -10.71 5.96
C ARG A 276 -13.35 -12.06 6.05
N ILE A 277 -14.66 -12.08 5.97
CA ILE A 277 -15.45 -13.31 5.81
C ILE A 277 -15.84 -13.46 4.35
N PHE A 278 -15.77 -14.69 3.86
CA PHE A 278 -16.04 -14.99 2.46
C PHE A 278 -17.41 -15.64 2.34
N PRO A 279 -18.33 -15.08 1.53
CA PRO A 279 -19.68 -15.66 1.37
C PRO A 279 -19.68 -17.11 0.86
N THR A 280 -18.57 -17.57 0.29
CA THR A 280 -18.38 -18.93 -0.19
C THR A 280 -17.78 -19.89 0.85
N SER A 281 -17.39 -19.38 2.02
CA SER A 281 -16.89 -20.22 3.12
C SER A 281 -18.02 -20.98 3.80
N SER A 282 -17.71 -22.22 4.22
CA SER A 282 -18.66 -23.03 4.99
C SER A 282 -19.00 -22.44 6.37
N THR A 283 -18.17 -21.53 6.87
CA THR A 283 -18.37 -20.86 8.17
C THR A 283 -19.02 -19.49 8.06
N TYR A 284 -19.36 -19.05 6.83
CA TYR A 284 -19.91 -17.72 6.57
C TYR A 284 -21.16 -17.43 7.42
N GLU A 285 -22.16 -18.31 7.36
CA GLU A 285 -23.43 -18.13 8.08
C GLU A 285 -23.21 -17.98 9.59
N LYS A 286 -22.29 -18.76 10.15
CA LYS A 286 -21.97 -18.69 11.58
C LYS A 286 -21.38 -17.31 11.94
N TYR A 287 -20.32 -16.88 11.24
CA TYR A 287 -19.67 -15.60 11.55
C TYR A 287 -20.56 -14.41 11.19
N ALA A 288 -21.38 -14.53 10.13
CA ALA A 288 -22.35 -13.51 9.78
C ALA A 288 -23.42 -13.31 10.87
N ALA A 289 -23.85 -14.40 11.52
CA ALA A 289 -24.77 -14.33 12.65
C ALA A 289 -24.09 -13.81 13.93
N ASP A 290 -22.89 -14.32 14.26
CA ASP A 290 -22.16 -13.97 15.48
C ASP A 290 -21.76 -12.48 15.50
N PHE A 291 -21.44 -11.90 14.34
CA PHE A 291 -20.91 -10.54 14.20
C PHE A 291 -21.82 -9.60 13.39
N LYS A 292 -23.10 -9.89 13.27
CA LYS A 292 -24.06 -9.16 12.41
C LYS A 292 -24.00 -7.62 12.54
N ASP A 293 -23.74 -7.12 13.74
CA ASP A 293 -23.69 -5.69 14.03
C ASP A 293 -22.32 -5.04 13.70
N ASN A 294 -21.33 -5.87 13.32
CA ASN A 294 -19.97 -5.47 13.02
C ASN A 294 -19.55 -5.82 11.57
N ILE A 295 -20.50 -6.25 10.74
CA ILE A 295 -20.25 -6.54 9.34
C ILE A 295 -20.47 -5.28 8.51
N TYR A 296 -19.47 -4.98 7.68
CA TYR A 296 -19.50 -3.89 6.73
C TYR A 296 -19.28 -4.45 5.33
N PHE A 297 -20.15 -4.08 4.41
CA PHE A 297 -19.95 -4.36 2.99
C PHE A 297 -19.20 -3.19 2.37
N ASN A 298 -18.09 -3.49 1.68
CA ASN A 298 -17.39 -2.48 0.94
C ASN A 298 -18.22 -2.02 -0.26
N GLU A 299 -18.19 -0.73 -0.54
CA GLU A 299 -18.71 -0.21 -1.80
C GLU A 299 -17.97 -0.84 -2.99
N PRO A 300 -18.66 -1.06 -4.12
CA PRO A 300 -18.01 -1.57 -5.32
C PRO A 300 -16.89 -0.63 -5.78
N GLY A 301 -15.67 -1.14 -5.83
CA GLY A 301 -14.53 -0.38 -6.34
C GLY A 301 -14.61 -0.08 -7.83
N ALA A 302 -13.85 0.90 -8.30
CA ALA A 302 -13.72 1.23 -9.72
C ALA A 302 -12.86 0.21 -10.50
N GLY A 303 -12.19 -0.71 -9.81
CA GLY A 303 -11.35 -1.73 -10.41
C GLY A 303 -12.15 -2.78 -11.17
N VAL A 304 -11.60 -3.23 -12.30
CA VAL A 304 -12.16 -4.31 -13.12
C VAL A 304 -11.13 -5.42 -13.25
N ALA A 305 -11.50 -6.65 -12.89
CA ALA A 305 -10.68 -7.81 -13.16
C ALA A 305 -10.80 -8.18 -14.65
N THR A 306 -9.67 -8.26 -15.34
CA THR A 306 -9.62 -8.58 -16.78
C THR A 306 -8.69 -9.74 -17.06
N VAL A 307 -9.00 -10.49 -18.11
CA VAL A 307 -8.10 -11.47 -18.69
C VAL A 307 -7.43 -10.85 -19.92
N SER A 308 -6.13 -10.59 -19.80
CA SER A 308 -5.35 -10.03 -20.91
C SER A 308 -4.84 -11.14 -21.83
N LEU A 309 -5.11 -11.01 -23.13
CA LEU A 309 -4.66 -11.95 -24.14
C LEU A 309 -3.38 -11.41 -24.81
N ASN A 310 -2.24 -12.04 -24.54
CA ASN A 310 -0.97 -11.65 -25.14
C ASN A 310 -0.84 -12.24 -26.55
N TYR A 311 -1.33 -11.52 -27.58
CA TYR A 311 -1.21 -11.90 -28.98
C TYR A 311 0.11 -11.41 -29.64
N GLY A 312 0.86 -10.53 -28.97
CA GLY A 312 2.20 -10.10 -29.39
C GLY A 312 3.34 -10.89 -28.72
N ARG A 313 3.07 -12.09 -28.23
CA ARG A 313 4.05 -12.89 -27.48
C ARG A 313 5.25 -13.25 -28.33
N THR A 314 6.45 -12.96 -27.84
CA THR A 314 7.74 -13.28 -28.47
C THR A 314 8.45 -14.46 -27.79
N THR A 315 8.14 -14.73 -26.52
CA THR A 315 8.72 -15.82 -25.75
C THR A 315 7.65 -16.77 -25.24
N TYR A 316 7.97 -18.06 -25.18
CA TYR A 316 7.02 -19.11 -24.78
C TYR A 316 7.47 -19.88 -23.56
N ASN A 317 8.37 -19.28 -22.75
CA ASN A 317 8.78 -19.82 -21.46
C ASN A 317 7.53 -19.99 -20.57
N HIS A 318 7.51 -21.04 -19.78
CA HIS A 318 6.40 -21.36 -18.88
C HIS A 318 5.05 -21.60 -19.57
N THR A 319 5.05 -22.09 -20.81
CA THR A 319 3.84 -22.51 -21.50
C THR A 319 3.97 -23.98 -21.96
N ALA A 320 2.82 -24.65 -22.20
CA ALA A 320 2.78 -25.99 -22.79
C ALA A 320 3.01 -25.98 -24.32
N LYS A 321 3.30 -24.85 -24.94
CA LYS A 321 3.51 -24.72 -26.38
C LYS A 321 4.98 -24.95 -26.72
N THR A 322 5.33 -26.16 -27.13
CA THR A 322 6.71 -26.55 -27.39
C THR A 322 7.09 -26.49 -28.86
N SER A 323 6.20 -26.83 -29.78
CA SER A 323 6.47 -26.80 -31.20
C SER A 323 6.12 -25.44 -31.87
N ASP A 324 6.82 -25.10 -32.94
CA ASP A 324 6.55 -23.86 -33.68
C ASP A 324 5.14 -23.85 -34.32
N ALA A 325 4.64 -25.01 -34.71
CA ALA A 325 3.27 -25.15 -35.21
C ALA A 325 2.24 -24.77 -34.13
N GLN A 326 2.44 -25.19 -32.89
CA GLN A 326 1.57 -24.83 -31.76
C GLN A 326 1.66 -23.33 -31.42
N LYS A 327 2.86 -22.75 -31.42
CA LYS A 327 3.08 -21.31 -31.19
C LYS A 327 2.39 -20.47 -32.25
N THR A 328 2.60 -20.79 -33.55
CA THR A 328 2.01 -20.09 -34.69
C THR A 328 0.49 -20.20 -34.68
N SER A 329 -0.04 -21.40 -34.46
CA SER A 329 -1.49 -21.63 -34.43
C SER A 329 -2.14 -20.83 -33.26
N THR A 330 -1.52 -20.80 -32.08
CA THR A 330 -1.99 -20.03 -30.94
C THR A 330 -2.01 -18.54 -31.25
N GLN A 331 -0.92 -18.02 -31.82
CA GLN A 331 -0.83 -16.60 -32.19
C GLN A 331 -1.88 -16.22 -33.23
N LYS A 332 -2.05 -17.05 -34.27
CA LYS A 332 -3.06 -16.84 -35.27
C LYS A 332 -4.49 -16.80 -34.71
N ALA A 333 -4.81 -17.71 -33.79
CA ALA A 333 -6.09 -17.72 -33.10
C ALA A 333 -6.29 -16.44 -32.26
N LEU A 334 -5.28 -16.03 -31.47
CA LEU A 334 -5.36 -14.82 -30.65
C LEU A 334 -5.40 -13.53 -31.45
N LEU A 335 -4.84 -13.48 -32.66
CA LEU A 335 -4.97 -12.34 -33.58
C LEU A 335 -6.35 -12.25 -34.23
N ASN A 336 -7.09 -13.36 -34.31
CA ASN A 336 -8.45 -13.36 -34.83
C ASN A 336 -9.41 -12.68 -33.88
N LYS A 337 -10.07 -11.60 -34.31
CA LYS A 337 -11.03 -10.83 -33.52
C LYS A 337 -12.22 -11.69 -33.05
N GLU A 338 -12.78 -12.49 -33.97
CA GLU A 338 -13.95 -13.32 -33.70
C GLU A 338 -13.63 -14.38 -32.62
N PHE A 339 -12.43 -14.96 -32.68
CA PHE A 339 -11.97 -15.90 -31.65
C PHE A 339 -11.90 -15.25 -30.28
N ARG A 340 -11.34 -14.03 -30.20
CA ARG A 340 -11.30 -13.28 -28.92
C ARG A 340 -12.70 -12.93 -28.41
N GLN A 341 -13.62 -12.55 -29.32
CA GLN A 341 -15.02 -12.30 -28.97
C GLN A 341 -15.72 -13.57 -28.48
N ALA A 342 -15.48 -14.71 -29.13
CA ALA A 342 -16.02 -15.99 -28.68
C ALA A 342 -15.55 -16.36 -27.26
N LEU A 343 -14.27 -16.16 -26.96
CA LEU A 343 -13.76 -16.32 -25.59
C LEU A 343 -14.48 -15.40 -24.58
N ASN A 344 -14.71 -14.14 -24.95
CA ASN A 344 -15.40 -13.19 -24.10
C ASN A 344 -16.86 -13.60 -23.83
N PHE A 345 -17.57 -14.12 -24.84
CA PHE A 345 -18.94 -14.58 -24.68
C PHE A 345 -19.07 -15.95 -24.00
N ALA A 346 -18.01 -16.76 -24.02
CA ALA A 346 -18.00 -18.05 -23.34
C ALA A 346 -17.91 -17.96 -21.82
N VAL A 347 -17.56 -16.79 -21.27
CA VAL A 347 -17.44 -16.59 -19.81
C VAL A 347 -18.80 -16.22 -19.23
N ASP A 348 -19.36 -17.10 -18.41
CA ASP A 348 -20.51 -16.76 -17.56
C ASP A 348 -20.03 -15.91 -16.35
N ARG A 349 -20.15 -14.61 -16.52
CA ARG A 349 -19.70 -13.64 -15.50
C ARG A 349 -20.53 -13.69 -14.22
N ASN A 350 -21.82 -14.04 -14.33
CA ASN A 350 -22.69 -14.16 -13.16
C ASN A 350 -22.23 -15.33 -12.28
N SER A 351 -22.02 -16.50 -12.90
CA SER A 351 -21.49 -17.67 -12.19
C SER A 351 -20.11 -17.42 -11.59
N TYR A 352 -19.22 -16.73 -12.33
CA TYR A 352 -17.90 -16.34 -11.82
C TYR A 352 -18.02 -15.41 -10.62
N SER A 353 -18.86 -14.38 -10.69
CA SER A 353 -19.06 -13.44 -9.59
C SER A 353 -19.70 -14.13 -8.38
N ALA A 354 -20.66 -15.00 -8.59
CA ALA A 354 -21.28 -15.78 -7.51
C ALA A 354 -20.28 -16.68 -6.79
N GLN A 355 -19.32 -17.27 -7.52
CA GLN A 355 -18.26 -18.10 -6.91
C GLN A 355 -17.27 -17.31 -6.06
N THR A 356 -17.07 -16.03 -6.36
CA THR A 356 -16.10 -15.19 -5.64
C THR A 356 -16.74 -14.36 -4.54
N ASN A 357 -17.96 -13.88 -4.75
CA ASN A 357 -18.64 -12.90 -3.90
C ASN A 357 -19.96 -13.39 -3.30
N GLY A 358 -20.31 -14.67 -3.49
CA GLY A 358 -21.60 -15.22 -3.10
C GLY A 358 -22.73 -14.79 -4.06
N THR A 359 -23.94 -15.31 -3.81
CA THR A 359 -25.13 -15.06 -4.67
C THR A 359 -25.50 -13.59 -4.74
N ASP A 360 -25.36 -12.85 -3.65
CA ASP A 360 -25.68 -11.42 -3.59
C ASP A 360 -24.63 -10.57 -4.32
N GLY A 361 -23.37 -11.02 -4.36
CA GLY A 361 -22.30 -10.39 -5.12
C GLY A 361 -22.44 -10.53 -6.64
N ALA A 362 -23.17 -11.51 -7.12
CA ALA A 362 -23.42 -11.73 -8.55
C ALA A 362 -24.12 -10.53 -9.22
N ALA A 363 -24.96 -9.81 -8.48
CA ALA A 363 -25.71 -8.67 -9.00
C ALA A 363 -24.86 -7.41 -9.26
N VAL A 364 -23.65 -7.33 -8.67
CA VAL A 364 -22.84 -6.09 -8.64
C VAL A 364 -21.73 -6.07 -9.72
N ALA A 365 -21.39 -7.18 -10.31
CA ALA A 365 -20.05 -7.40 -10.83
C ALA A 365 -19.87 -7.21 -12.32
N ILE A 366 -20.85 -6.76 -13.11
CA ILE A 366 -20.70 -6.95 -14.55
C ILE A 366 -20.68 -5.63 -15.31
N ARG A 367 -19.49 -5.30 -15.81
CA ARG A 367 -19.32 -4.36 -16.92
C ARG A 367 -19.00 -5.17 -18.19
N ASN A 368 -19.74 -4.90 -19.25
CA ASN A 368 -19.46 -5.41 -20.59
C ASN A 368 -18.35 -4.60 -21.25
#